data_ae86f4680c15f28b3ab7384f63f8cadb
#
_entry.id   ae86f4680c15f28b3ab7384f63f8cadb
#
_cell.length_a   1.000
_cell.length_b   1.000
_cell.length_c   1.000
_cell.angle_alpha   90.00
_cell.angle_beta   90.00
_cell.angle_gamma   90.00
#
_symmetry.space_group_name_H-M   'P 1'
#
loop_
_entity.id
_entity.type
_entity.pdbx_description
1 polymer ?
#
loop_
_entity_poly.entity_id
_entity_poly.type
_entity_poly.pdbx_seq_one_letter_code
_entity_poly.pdbx_strand_id
1 'polypeptide(L)'
;AILTENLPFWADYSSAPSQEVSLMAEWETKMEAIIDETIHENITSLVGVPSWMLVLLNRVLERTGKNHILEVWPNLEVYFHGGVNFNPYREQYKKLIPKKDFQYFETYNASEGFFALQDINGSKELLLMLDYGIFYEFIDMKNYKGEASETISLSNVKKGVDYALIITTNSGLWRYL
;
A
#
# COMPACT_ATOMS: atom_id res chain seq x y z
N ALA A 1 -11.35 -5.94 6.01
CA ALA A 1 -11.99 -6.93 6.88
C ALA A 1 -11.56 -8.35 6.52
N ILE A 2 -11.98 -8.91 5.36
CA ILE A 2 -11.73 -10.34 5.01
C ILE A 2 -10.24 -10.73 5.07
N LEU A 3 -9.34 -9.94 4.55
CA LEU A 3 -7.89 -10.23 4.62
C LEU A 3 -7.39 -10.20 6.06
N THR A 4 -7.81 -9.22 6.84
CA THR A 4 -7.42 -9.08 8.25
C THR A 4 -7.93 -10.24 9.10
N GLU A 5 -9.16 -10.69 8.85
CA GLU A 5 -9.77 -11.84 9.54
C GLU A 5 -9.11 -13.19 9.19
N ASN A 6 -8.41 -13.25 8.06
CA ASN A 6 -7.79 -14.47 7.54
C ASN A 6 -6.27 -14.38 7.43
N LEU A 7 -5.63 -13.51 8.21
CA LEU A 7 -4.17 -13.44 8.26
C LEU A 7 -3.58 -14.79 8.75
N PRO A 8 -2.46 -15.23 8.18
CA PRO A 8 -1.71 -16.34 8.74
C PRO A 8 -1.26 -15.97 10.17
N PHE A 9 -1.23 -16.94 11.09
CA PHE A 9 -0.90 -16.69 12.50
C PHE A 9 0.43 -15.94 12.72
N TRP A 10 1.43 -16.19 11.86
CA TRP A 10 2.73 -15.52 11.94
C TRP A 10 2.66 -14.05 11.53
N ALA A 11 1.76 -13.70 10.60
CA ALA A 11 1.55 -12.30 10.19
C ALA A 11 0.74 -11.56 11.26
N ASP A 12 -0.29 -12.17 11.81
CA ASP A 12 -1.08 -11.63 12.90
C ASP A 12 -0.21 -11.35 14.13
N TYR A 13 0.63 -12.31 14.54
CA TYR A 13 1.55 -12.18 15.66
C TYR A 13 2.57 -11.04 15.50
N SER A 14 2.97 -10.73 14.28
CA SER A 14 3.97 -9.69 13.95
C SER A 14 3.36 -8.37 13.49
N SER A 15 2.04 -8.23 13.56
CA SER A 15 1.31 -7.04 13.12
C SER A 15 0.78 -6.21 14.30
N ALA A 16 0.73 -4.91 14.12
CA ALA A 16 0.05 -3.97 15.01
C ALA A 16 -0.73 -2.95 14.16
N PRO A 17 -1.87 -2.48 14.63
CA PRO A 17 -2.56 -2.84 15.87
C PRO A 17 -3.16 -4.25 15.82
N SER A 18 -3.75 -4.67 16.94
CA SER A 18 -4.49 -5.94 17.05
C SER A 18 -5.60 -6.07 15.99
N GLN A 19 -6.01 -7.30 15.72
CA GLN A 19 -7.11 -7.57 14.79
C GLN A 19 -8.41 -6.89 15.25
N GLU A 20 -8.69 -6.86 16.55
CA GLU A 20 -9.87 -6.19 17.13
C GLU A 20 -9.89 -4.70 16.75
N VAL A 21 -8.80 -3.99 16.98
CA VAL A 21 -8.67 -2.57 16.62
C VAL A 21 -8.68 -2.37 15.10
N SER A 22 -8.01 -3.24 14.35
CA SER A 22 -7.99 -3.19 12.89
C SER A 22 -9.38 -3.29 12.26
N LEU A 23 -10.32 -3.99 12.88
CA LEU A 23 -11.69 -4.21 12.42
C LEU A 23 -12.70 -3.20 12.95
N MET A 24 -12.31 -2.27 13.81
CA MET A 24 -13.20 -1.20 14.28
C MET A 24 -13.74 -0.38 13.11
N ALA A 25 -15.04 -0.08 13.15
CA ALA A 25 -15.72 0.65 12.08
C ALA A 25 -15.65 2.18 12.27
N GLU A 26 -15.68 2.65 13.52
CA GLU A 26 -15.68 4.07 13.83
C GLU A 26 -14.24 4.62 13.79
N TRP A 27 -14.02 5.64 12.95
CA TRP A 27 -12.69 6.12 12.61
C TRP A 27 -11.94 6.78 13.77
N GLU A 28 -12.61 7.66 14.52
CA GLU A 28 -11.93 8.43 15.58
C GLU A 28 -11.49 7.52 16.73
N THR A 29 -12.40 6.65 17.19
CA THR A 29 -12.11 5.66 18.24
C THR A 29 -11.03 4.68 17.80
N LYS A 30 -11.10 4.23 16.54
CA LYS A 30 -10.09 3.37 15.94
C LYS A 30 -8.71 4.02 15.92
N MET A 31 -8.64 5.30 15.56
CA MET A 31 -7.39 6.04 15.51
C MET A 31 -6.73 6.11 16.90
N GLU A 32 -7.51 6.45 17.93
CA GLU A 32 -7.01 6.50 19.31
C GLU A 32 -6.55 5.12 19.79
N ALA A 33 -7.33 4.06 19.50
CA ALA A 33 -6.96 2.69 19.86
C ALA A 33 -5.67 2.23 19.14
N ILE A 34 -5.48 2.56 17.86
CA ILE A 34 -4.23 2.29 17.14
C ILE A 34 -3.05 2.94 17.85
N ILE A 35 -3.20 4.22 18.25
CA ILE A 35 -2.15 4.97 18.92
C ILE A 35 -1.82 4.30 20.25
N ASP A 36 -2.83 4.05 21.08
CA ASP A 36 -2.65 3.46 22.40
C ASP A 36 -1.96 2.08 22.36
N GLU A 37 -2.28 1.25 21.37
CA GLU A 37 -1.62 -0.06 21.20
C GLU A 37 -0.19 0.05 20.64
N THR A 38 0.10 1.05 19.80
CA THR A 38 1.34 1.03 19.01
C THR A 38 2.46 1.92 19.54
N ILE A 39 2.17 2.93 20.35
CA ILE A 39 3.19 3.90 20.82
C ILE A 39 4.31 3.25 21.66
N HIS A 40 4.04 2.11 22.29
CA HIS A 40 5.00 1.37 23.10
C HIS A 40 5.58 0.15 22.40
N GLU A 41 5.15 -0.11 21.18
CA GLU A 41 5.60 -1.25 20.39
C GLU A 41 6.85 -0.94 19.58
N ASN A 42 7.59 -1.98 19.23
CA ASN A 42 8.76 -1.87 18.36
C ASN A 42 8.34 -1.89 16.89
N ILE A 43 7.81 -0.79 16.40
CA ILE A 43 7.37 -0.68 14.99
C ILE A 43 8.60 -0.51 14.08
N THR A 44 8.75 -1.43 13.14
CA THR A 44 9.84 -1.43 12.16
C THR A 44 9.39 -1.09 10.74
N SER A 45 8.11 -1.29 10.45
CA SER A 45 7.53 -1.01 9.13
C SER A 45 6.15 -0.39 9.25
N LEU A 46 5.81 0.44 8.26
CA LEU A 46 4.47 1.00 8.09
C LEU A 46 3.86 0.47 6.79
N VAL A 47 2.55 0.25 6.80
CA VAL A 47 1.78 -0.14 5.61
C VAL A 47 0.50 0.66 5.57
N GLY A 48 0.21 1.32 4.45
CA GLY A 48 -1.06 2.03 4.31
C GLY A 48 -1.09 3.12 3.26
N VAL A 49 -2.26 3.74 3.13
CA VAL A 49 -2.48 4.86 2.20
C VAL A 49 -1.82 6.13 2.75
N PRO A 50 -1.02 6.86 1.96
CA PRO A 50 -0.25 8.03 2.43
C PRO A 50 -1.06 9.10 3.15
N SER A 51 -2.24 9.44 2.67
CA SER A 51 -3.07 10.47 3.30
C SER A 51 -3.52 10.09 4.72
N TRP A 52 -3.94 8.84 4.90
CA TRP A 52 -4.40 8.34 6.20
C TRP A 52 -3.26 8.11 7.18
N MET A 53 -2.15 7.56 6.69
CA MET A 53 -0.95 7.37 7.51
C MET A 53 -0.39 8.70 8.00
N LEU A 54 -0.44 9.78 7.20
CA LEU A 54 -0.04 11.12 7.64
C LEU A 54 -0.86 11.61 8.83
N VAL A 55 -2.17 11.38 8.81
CA VAL A 55 -3.05 11.75 9.93
C VAL A 55 -2.65 10.98 11.19
N LEU A 56 -2.45 9.66 11.07
CA LEU A 56 -2.02 8.82 12.17
C LEU A 56 -0.67 9.29 12.76
N LEU A 57 0.34 9.49 11.92
CA LEU A 57 1.68 9.90 12.37
C LEU A 57 1.67 11.26 13.10
N ASN A 58 0.89 12.24 12.61
CA ASN A 58 0.75 13.52 13.28
C ASN A 58 0.07 13.36 14.65
N ARG A 59 -0.99 12.57 14.76
CA ARG A 59 -1.64 12.29 16.05
C ARG A 59 -0.74 11.55 17.02
N VAL A 60 0.09 10.62 16.55
CA VAL A 60 1.13 9.98 17.39
C VAL A 60 2.08 11.02 17.96
N LEU A 61 2.54 11.99 17.17
CA LEU A 61 3.40 13.07 17.65
C LEU A 61 2.69 13.99 18.64
N GLU A 62 1.45 14.37 18.37
CA GLU A 62 0.61 15.16 19.29
C GLU A 62 0.43 14.45 20.64
N ARG A 63 0.12 13.15 20.62
CA ARG A 63 -0.10 12.33 21.82
C ARG A 63 1.17 12.15 22.65
N THR A 64 2.31 12.00 21.98
CA THR A 64 3.61 11.71 22.64
C THR A 64 4.42 12.97 22.95
N GLY A 65 4.07 14.12 22.37
CA GLY A 65 4.83 15.37 22.50
C GLY A 65 6.21 15.32 21.85
N LYS A 66 6.42 14.36 20.90
CA LYS A 66 7.69 14.18 20.20
C LYS A 66 7.77 15.04 18.95
N ASN A 67 9.00 15.30 18.47
CA ASN A 67 9.24 16.15 17.32
C ASN A 67 9.19 15.38 15.98
N HIS A 68 9.55 14.09 16.02
CA HIS A 68 9.52 13.23 14.85
C HIS A 68 9.30 11.74 15.24
N ILE A 69 8.86 10.95 14.29
CA ILE A 69 8.40 9.56 14.51
C ILE A 69 9.51 8.65 15.05
N LEU A 70 10.77 8.88 14.70
CA LEU A 70 11.88 8.05 15.18
C LEU A 70 12.17 8.24 16.68
N GLU A 71 11.60 9.26 17.35
CA GLU A 71 11.62 9.37 18.81
C GLU A 71 10.58 8.47 19.48
N VAL A 72 9.57 8.03 18.72
CA VAL A 72 8.55 7.06 19.17
C VAL A 72 8.95 5.66 18.74
N TRP A 73 9.27 5.48 17.44
CA TRP A 73 9.66 4.21 16.85
C TRP A 73 11.09 4.28 16.27
N PRO A 74 12.11 4.11 17.09
CA PRO A 74 13.51 4.30 16.69
C PRO A 74 14.00 3.27 15.66
N ASN A 75 13.37 2.11 15.61
CA ASN A 75 13.72 1.02 14.70
C ASN A 75 12.90 1.04 13.38
N LEU A 76 12.16 2.11 13.11
CA LEU A 76 11.40 2.22 11.89
C LEU A 76 12.32 2.33 10.65
N GLU A 77 12.10 1.47 9.66
CA GLU A 77 13.00 1.29 8.51
C GLU A 77 12.33 1.53 7.16
N VAL A 78 11.03 1.18 7.04
CA VAL A 78 10.36 1.12 5.75
C VAL A 78 8.89 1.51 5.84
N TYR A 79 8.41 2.13 4.77
CA TYR A 79 6.99 2.39 4.56
C TYR A 79 6.54 1.84 3.20
N PHE A 80 5.63 0.87 3.25
CA PHE A 80 4.93 0.36 2.07
C PHE A 80 3.65 1.15 1.88
N HIS A 81 3.50 1.79 0.72
CA HIS A 81 2.36 2.66 0.45
C HIS A 81 1.74 2.37 -0.91
N GLY A 82 0.46 2.71 -1.05
CA GLY A 82 -0.26 2.53 -2.30
C GLY A 82 -1.59 3.26 -2.30
N GLY A 83 -2.39 3.06 -3.33
CA GLY A 83 -3.72 3.62 -3.48
C GLY A 83 -3.77 5.07 -3.97
N VAL A 84 -2.73 5.86 -3.77
CA VAL A 84 -2.60 7.25 -4.27
C VAL A 84 -1.16 7.57 -4.62
N ASN A 85 -0.97 8.54 -5.51
CA ASN A 85 0.37 9.03 -5.84
C ASN A 85 1.08 9.59 -4.61
N PHE A 86 2.26 9.08 -4.29
CA PHE A 86 3.03 9.44 -3.11
C PHE A 86 3.74 10.80 -3.21
N ASN A 87 4.03 11.28 -4.40
CA ASN A 87 4.85 12.49 -4.60
C ASN A 87 4.37 13.72 -3.82
N PRO A 88 3.05 14.03 -3.73
CA PRO A 88 2.58 15.18 -2.94
C PRO A 88 2.87 15.09 -1.44
N TYR A 89 3.05 13.88 -0.93
CA TYR A 89 3.25 13.61 0.51
C TYR A 89 4.71 13.48 0.90
N ARG A 90 5.60 13.23 -0.05
CA ARG A 90 7.02 12.87 0.17
C ARG A 90 7.76 13.82 1.10
N GLU A 91 7.62 15.12 0.93
CA GLU A 91 8.32 16.11 1.74
C GLU A 91 7.79 16.18 3.19
N GLN A 92 6.51 15.89 3.39
CA GLN A 92 5.91 15.81 4.72
C GLN A 92 6.45 14.57 5.46
N TYR A 93 6.51 13.42 4.78
CA TYR A 93 7.09 12.20 5.34
C TYR A 93 8.56 12.35 5.71
N LYS A 94 9.37 13.03 4.89
CA LYS A 94 10.78 13.32 5.22
C LYS A 94 10.95 14.16 6.47
N LYS A 95 10.00 15.05 6.76
CA LYS A 95 9.99 15.84 8.01
C LYS A 95 9.59 15.00 9.21
N LEU A 96 8.59 14.15 9.05
CA LEU A 96 8.10 13.27 10.12
C LEU A 96 9.08 12.13 10.43
N ILE A 97 9.79 11.64 9.41
CA ILE A 97 10.76 10.53 9.51
C ILE A 97 12.11 11.00 8.94
N PRO A 98 12.89 11.78 9.70
CA PRO A 98 14.14 12.39 9.23
C PRO A 98 15.31 11.39 9.21
N LYS A 99 15.12 10.24 8.55
CA LYS A 99 16.12 9.19 8.38
C LYS A 99 16.56 9.16 6.91
N LYS A 100 17.86 9.38 6.66
CA LYS A 100 18.43 9.55 5.32
C LYS A 100 18.22 8.32 4.42
N ASP A 101 18.32 7.15 4.99
CA ASP A 101 18.20 5.84 4.32
C ASP A 101 16.83 5.18 4.52
N PHE A 102 15.84 5.96 4.97
CA PHE A 102 14.47 5.46 5.11
C PHE A 102 13.88 5.05 3.76
N GLN A 103 13.30 3.86 3.72
CA GLN A 103 12.84 3.25 2.49
C GLN A 103 11.34 3.47 2.27
N TYR A 104 10.99 3.83 1.05
CA TYR A 104 9.59 3.97 0.60
C TYR A 104 9.37 3.05 -0.57
N PHE A 105 8.43 2.12 -0.44
CA PHE A 105 8.07 1.18 -1.50
C PHE A 105 6.60 1.37 -1.88
N GLU A 106 6.37 1.60 -3.16
CA GLU A 106 5.03 1.69 -3.71
C GLU A 106 4.48 0.29 -4.01
N THR A 107 3.20 0.08 -3.67
CA THR A 107 2.45 -1.13 -3.98
C THR A 107 1.22 -0.78 -4.80
N TYR A 108 0.87 -1.65 -5.72
CA TYR A 108 -0.36 -1.57 -6.49
C TYR A 108 -1.25 -2.76 -6.18
N ASN A 109 -2.29 -2.49 -5.42
CA ASN A 109 -3.28 -3.48 -5.00
C ASN A 109 -4.69 -2.88 -4.99
N ALA A 110 -5.68 -3.74 -5.11
CA ALA A 110 -7.10 -3.43 -5.00
C ALA A 110 -7.84 -4.58 -4.31
N SER A 111 -9.16 -4.49 -4.21
CA SER A 111 -9.99 -5.56 -3.65
C SER A 111 -9.85 -6.88 -4.43
N GLU A 112 -9.53 -6.78 -5.71
CA GLU A 112 -9.39 -7.89 -6.65
C GLU A 112 -8.06 -8.62 -6.54
N GLY A 113 -7.04 -8.00 -5.94
CA GLY A 113 -5.75 -8.65 -5.77
C GLY A 113 -4.58 -7.70 -5.55
N PHE A 114 -3.40 -8.31 -5.47
CA PHE A 114 -2.12 -7.62 -5.39
C PHE A 114 -1.42 -7.75 -6.75
N PHE A 115 -1.15 -6.64 -7.42
CA PHE A 115 -0.74 -6.63 -8.83
C PHE A 115 0.73 -6.34 -9.02
N ALA A 116 1.26 -5.36 -8.30
CA ALA A 116 2.63 -4.95 -8.48
C ALA A 116 3.22 -4.31 -7.22
N LEU A 117 4.53 -4.34 -7.12
CA LEU A 117 5.26 -3.62 -6.07
C LEU A 117 6.54 -3.02 -6.64
N GLN A 118 6.99 -1.95 -6.04
CA GLN A 118 8.32 -1.40 -6.28
C GLN A 118 9.36 -2.33 -5.65
N ASP A 119 10.26 -2.88 -6.45
CA ASP A 119 11.32 -3.81 -6.02
C ASP A 119 12.67 -3.11 -5.81
N ILE A 120 12.82 -1.91 -6.38
CA ILE A 120 14.03 -1.08 -6.26
C ILE A 120 13.66 0.27 -5.62
N ASN A 121 14.19 0.54 -4.43
CA ASN A 121 13.94 1.81 -3.75
C ASN A 121 14.34 3.01 -4.62
N GLY A 122 13.42 3.97 -4.74
CA GLY A 122 13.59 5.17 -5.57
C GLY A 122 13.31 4.98 -7.07
N SER A 123 13.04 3.76 -7.54
CA SER A 123 12.52 3.53 -8.90
C SER A 123 11.15 4.19 -9.08
N LYS A 124 10.79 4.45 -10.33
CA LYS A 124 9.41 4.85 -10.71
C LYS A 124 8.62 3.68 -11.30
N GLU A 125 9.27 2.54 -11.43
CA GLU A 125 8.71 1.33 -12.04
C GLU A 125 8.25 0.38 -10.94
N LEU A 126 7.17 -0.36 -11.22
CA LEU A 126 6.65 -1.42 -10.36
C LEU A 126 6.87 -2.76 -11.06
N LEU A 127 7.33 -3.74 -10.32
CA LEU A 127 7.41 -5.13 -10.76
C LEU A 127 6.03 -5.76 -10.74
N LEU A 128 5.53 -6.17 -11.91
CA LEU A 128 4.24 -6.85 -12.04
C LEU A 128 4.33 -8.29 -11.53
N MET A 129 3.41 -8.68 -10.64
CA MET A 129 3.35 -10.02 -10.05
C MET A 129 2.69 -11.01 -11.00
N LEU A 130 3.49 -11.77 -11.74
CA LEU A 130 2.99 -12.70 -12.78
C LEU A 130 2.56 -14.06 -12.23
N ASP A 131 3.00 -14.42 -11.04
CA ASP A 131 2.82 -15.72 -10.39
C ASP A 131 1.74 -15.76 -9.29
N TYR A 132 0.98 -14.67 -9.15
CA TYR A 132 -0.08 -14.55 -8.12
C TYR A 132 -1.46 -15.07 -8.61
N GLY A 133 -1.49 -15.83 -9.71
CA GLY A 133 -2.74 -16.39 -10.24
C GLY A 133 -3.63 -15.36 -10.91
N ILE A 134 -3.07 -14.25 -11.36
CA ILE A 134 -3.76 -13.19 -12.07
C ILE A 134 -3.36 -13.24 -13.55
N PHE A 135 -4.35 -13.27 -14.43
CA PHE A 135 -4.14 -13.15 -15.86
C PHE A 135 -4.27 -11.69 -16.28
N TYR A 136 -3.25 -11.18 -16.97
CA TYR A 136 -3.15 -9.78 -17.37
C TYR A 136 -3.35 -9.62 -18.87
N GLU A 137 -4.24 -8.69 -19.24
CA GLU A 137 -4.43 -8.23 -20.61
C GLU A 137 -4.31 -6.69 -20.63
N PHE A 138 -4.02 -6.16 -21.80
CA PHE A 138 -3.75 -4.73 -21.96
C PHE A 138 -4.55 -4.17 -23.13
N ILE A 139 -5.10 -2.95 -22.99
CA ILE A 139 -5.72 -2.20 -24.08
C ILE A 139 -4.88 -0.96 -24.32
N ASP A 140 -4.39 -0.76 -25.53
CA ASP A 140 -3.75 0.50 -25.93
C ASP A 140 -4.75 1.65 -25.79
N MET A 141 -4.44 2.61 -24.93
CA MET A 141 -5.32 3.75 -24.63
C MET A 141 -5.66 4.61 -25.84
N LYS A 142 -4.81 4.60 -26.87
CA LYS A 142 -5.10 5.29 -28.15
C LYS A 142 -6.24 4.63 -28.92
N ASN A 143 -6.46 3.34 -28.70
CA ASN A 143 -7.46 2.53 -29.38
C ASN A 143 -8.61 2.11 -28.46
N TYR A 144 -8.72 2.75 -27.28
CA TYR A 144 -9.76 2.42 -26.31
C TYR A 144 -11.16 2.73 -26.82
N LYS A 145 -12.02 1.71 -26.86
CA LYS A 145 -13.42 1.76 -27.35
C LYS A 145 -14.40 1.16 -26.32
N GLY A 146 -14.08 1.24 -25.05
CA GLY A 146 -14.88 0.57 -24.00
C GLY A 146 -14.77 -0.96 -24.15
N GLU A 147 -15.89 -1.65 -23.92
CA GLU A 147 -15.97 -3.13 -23.96
C GLU A 147 -15.58 -3.75 -25.30
N ALA A 148 -15.70 -2.98 -26.39
CA ALA A 148 -15.33 -3.43 -27.75
C ALA A 148 -13.83 -3.30 -28.07
N SER A 149 -13.00 -2.92 -27.09
CA SER A 149 -11.55 -2.76 -27.29
C SER A 149 -10.88 -4.11 -27.47
N GLU A 150 -9.93 -4.16 -28.41
CA GLU A 150 -9.05 -5.31 -28.57
C GLU A 150 -7.99 -5.33 -27.46
N THR A 151 -7.79 -6.50 -26.88
CA THR A 151 -6.76 -6.72 -25.86
C THR A 151 -5.51 -7.35 -26.47
N ILE A 152 -4.37 -7.04 -25.87
CA ILE A 152 -3.09 -7.67 -26.18
C ILE A 152 -2.54 -8.36 -24.93
N SER A 153 -1.75 -9.39 -25.15
CA SER A 153 -1.05 -10.10 -24.09
C SER A 153 0.19 -9.31 -23.62
N LEU A 154 0.68 -9.64 -22.44
CA LEU A 154 1.90 -9.05 -21.87
C LEU A 154 3.11 -9.13 -22.83
N SER A 155 3.25 -10.20 -23.61
CA SER A 155 4.35 -10.36 -24.59
C SER A 155 4.34 -9.32 -25.70
N ASN A 156 3.22 -8.67 -25.95
CA ASN A 156 3.03 -7.68 -27.01
C ASN A 156 3.05 -6.24 -26.50
N VAL A 157 3.18 -6.02 -25.19
CA VAL A 157 3.26 -4.70 -24.58
C VAL A 157 4.57 -4.01 -24.96
N LYS A 158 4.51 -2.72 -25.25
CA LYS A 158 5.67 -1.90 -25.65
C LYS A 158 5.93 -0.82 -24.61
N LYS A 159 7.19 -0.57 -24.31
CA LYS A 159 7.59 0.55 -23.43
C LYS A 159 7.18 1.90 -24.02
N GLY A 160 6.75 2.82 -23.17
CA GLY A 160 6.36 4.18 -23.56
C GLY A 160 4.98 4.29 -24.20
N VAL A 161 4.15 3.24 -24.10
CA VAL A 161 2.75 3.26 -24.50
C VAL A 161 1.88 3.15 -23.25
N ASP A 162 0.83 3.95 -23.18
CA ASP A 162 -0.15 3.90 -22.11
C ASP A 162 -1.19 2.82 -22.39
N TYR A 163 -1.38 1.94 -21.43
CA TYR A 163 -2.34 0.84 -21.50
C TYR A 163 -3.33 0.90 -20.35
N ALA A 164 -4.58 0.55 -20.63
CA ALA A 164 -5.50 0.11 -19.59
C ALA A 164 -5.20 -1.34 -19.25
N LEU A 165 -5.10 -1.63 -17.96
CA LEU A 165 -4.84 -2.97 -17.44
C LEU A 165 -6.15 -3.69 -17.22
N ILE A 166 -6.29 -4.87 -17.80
CA ILE A 166 -7.40 -5.78 -17.53
C ILE A 166 -6.86 -6.96 -16.73
N ILE A 167 -7.53 -7.29 -15.67
CA ILE A 167 -7.18 -8.42 -14.81
C ILE A 167 -8.29 -9.47 -14.79
N THR A 168 -7.88 -10.72 -14.75
CA THR A 168 -8.76 -11.86 -14.49
C THR A 168 -8.13 -12.69 -13.38
N THR A 169 -8.84 -12.85 -12.27
CA THR A 169 -8.34 -13.63 -11.12
C THR A 169 -8.81 -15.09 -11.20
N ASN A 170 -8.06 -16.00 -10.58
CA ASN A 170 -8.38 -17.43 -10.59
C ASN A 170 -9.66 -17.79 -9.81
N SER A 171 -10.13 -16.91 -8.92
CA SER A 171 -11.39 -17.05 -8.18
C SER A 171 -12.54 -16.26 -8.80
N GLY A 172 -12.27 -15.46 -9.83
CA GLY A 172 -13.24 -14.60 -10.50
C GLY A 172 -13.64 -15.15 -11.86
N LEU A 173 -14.96 -15.14 -12.11
CA LEU A 173 -15.52 -15.37 -13.44
C LEU A 173 -15.55 -14.07 -14.28
N TRP A 174 -14.95 -13.00 -13.78
CA TRP A 174 -15.08 -11.65 -14.31
C TRP A 174 -13.73 -11.09 -14.74
N ARG A 175 -13.76 -10.34 -15.83
CA ARG A 175 -12.68 -9.47 -16.27
C ARG A 175 -12.92 -8.07 -15.69
N TYR A 176 -11.92 -7.51 -15.05
CA TYR A 176 -11.96 -6.16 -14.47
C TYR A 176 -11.04 -5.22 -15.27
N LEU A 177 -11.54 -4.00 -15.49
CA LEU A 177 -10.81 -2.92 -16.16
C LEU A 177 -10.48 -1.84 -15.12
#